data_df691dadda5869a9c975264061973102
#
_entry.id   df691dadda5869a9c975264061973102
#
_cell.length_a   1.000
_cell.length_b   1.000
_cell.length_c   1.000
_cell.angle_alpha   90.00
_cell.angle_beta   90.00
_cell.angle_gamma   90.00
#
_symmetry.space_group_name_H-M   'P 1'
#
loop_
_entity.id
_entity.type
_entity.pdbx_description
1 polymer ?
#
loop_
_entity_poly.entity_id
_entity_poly.type
_entity_poly.pdbx_seq_one_letter_code
_entity_poly.pdbx_strand_id
1 'polypeptide(L)'
;VSLHNVSKSFGRVFALEGINLDFYPGQIVSLVGDNGAGKSTLTKIISGTEDPDSGGEIIIDNEKVGKWSAARARNRGIETVHQNRALSEQQSIYANVFLGREKTNRFGFVSRKAEIAETEALMRKIGYTSKVWTPKSTVNKLSGGERQGVAISRAILFESRLVMLDEPTTAMALSEAAEV
;
A
#
# COMPACT_ATOMS: atom_id res chain seq x y z
N VAL A 1 8.26 -5.94 11.69
CA VAL A 1 7.37 -7.02 11.19
C VAL A 1 8.24 -8.23 10.95
N SER A 2 7.86 -9.38 11.49
CA SER A 2 8.59 -10.63 11.31
C SER A 2 7.67 -11.72 10.78
N LEU A 3 8.19 -12.54 9.89
CA LEU A 3 7.57 -13.74 9.37
C LEU A 3 8.37 -14.94 9.84
N HIS A 4 7.72 -15.92 10.46
CA HIS A 4 8.37 -17.15 10.91
C HIS A 4 7.71 -18.35 10.27
N ASN A 5 8.50 -19.18 9.60
CA ASN A 5 8.10 -20.43 8.99
C ASN A 5 6.84 -20.29 8.08
N VAL A 6 6.76 -19.18 7.36
CA VAL A 6 5.60 -18.89 6.50
C VAL A 6 5.66 -19.71 5.23
N SER A 7 4.65 -20.54 5.01
CA SER A 7 4.47 -21.33 3.79
C SER A 7 3.13 -21.01 3.16
N LYS A 8 3.03 -21.21 1.84
CA LYS A 8 1.78 -21.10 1.09
C LYS A 8 1.75 -22.03 -0.09
N SER A 9 0.70 -22.82 -0.16
CA SER A 9 0.42 -23.71 -1.27
C SER A 9 -0.89 -23.34 -1.97
N PHE A 10 -0.96 -23.57 -3.25
CA PHE A 10 -2.15 -23.49 -4.09
C PHE A 10 -2.36 -24.83 -4.76
N GLY A 11 -3.16 -25.69 -4.14
CA GLY A 11 -3.32 -27.07 -4.56
C GLY A 11 -2.02 -27.86 -4.42
N ARG A 12 -1.39 -28.23 -5.55
CA ARG A 12 -0.11 -28.96 -5.57
C ARG A 12 1.12 -28.09 -5.79
N VAL A 13 0.93 -26.77 -5.94
CA VAL A 13 2.01 -25.82 -6.18
C VAL A 13 2.39 -25.11 -4.89
N PHE A 14 3.62 -25.28 -4.44
CA PHE A 14 4.18 -24.53 -3.31
C PHE A 14 4.66 -23.18 -3.83
N ALA A 15 3.99 -22.10 -3.42
CA ALA A 15 4.37 -20.74 -3.76
C ALA A 15 5.41 -20.16 -2.78
N LEU A 16 5.32 -20.57 -1.51
CA LEU A 16 6.28 -20.22 -0.46
C LEU A 16 6.50 -21.45 0.43
N GLU A 17 7.72 -21.65 0.91
CA GLU A 17 8.09 -22.76 1.78
C GLU A 17 9.02 -22.30 2.89
N GLY A 18 8.55 -22.33 4.13
CA GLY A 18 9.36 -22.06 5.33
C GLY A 18 10.01 -20.68 5.39
N ILE A 19 9.38 -19.64 4.87
CA ILE A 19 9.96 -18.30 4.78
C ILE A 19 10.12 -17.69 6.17
N ASN A 20 11.34 -17.26 6.46
CA ASN A 20 11.69 -16.49 7.66
C ASN A 20 12.28 -15.15 7.19
N LEU A 21 11.65 -14.05 7.61
CA LEU A 21 12.04 -12.72 7.13
C LEU A 21 11.67 -11.66 8.17
N ASP A 22 12.60 -10.75 8.45
CA ASP A 22 12.41 -9.63 9.37
C ASP A 22 12.51 -8.31 8.64
N PHE A 23 11.62 -7.39 8.98
CA PHE A 23 11.62 -6.01 8.52
C PHE A 23 11.82 -5.08 9.72
N TYR A 24 12.90 -4.31 9.69
CA TYR A 24 13.22 -3.36 10.74
C TYR A 24 12.93 -1.91 10.30
N PRO A 25 12.67 -1.00 11.25
CA PRO A 25 12.49 0.41 10.93
C PRO A 25 13.69 1.01 10.20
N GLY A 26 13.43 1.84 9.19
CA GLY A 26 14.47 2.51 8.41
C GLY A 26 15.17 1.66 7.36
N GLN A 27 14.76 0.41 7.18
CA GLN A 27 15.32 -0.45 6.13
C GLN A 27 14.53 -0.32 4.81
N ILE A 28 15.26 -0.44 3.70
CA ILE A 28 14.72 -0.68 2.37
C ILE A 28 15.07 -2.12 2.01
N VAL A 29 14.05 -2.95 1.80
CA VAL A 29 14.20 -4.37 1.47
C VAL A 29 13.68 -4.61 0.06
N SER A 30 14.54 -5.14 -0.82
CA SER A 30 14.15 -5.51 -2.19
C SER A 30 13.89 -7.01 -2.28
N LEU A 31 12.70 -7.39 -2.76
CA LEU A 31 12.36 -8.77 -3.11
C LEU A 31 12.70 -9.02 -4.57
N VAL A 32 13.78 -9.77 -4.81
CA VAL A 32 14.27 -10.09 -6.15
C VAL A 32 14.07 -11.58 -6.45
N GLY A 33 13.75 -11.90 -7.68
CA GLY A 33 13.56 -13.28 -8.14
C GLY A 33 12.73 -13.34 -9.41
N ASP A 34 12.71 -14.50 -10.05
CA ASP A 34 12.00 -14.76 -11.31
C ASP A 34 10.49 -14.66 -11.18
N ASN A 35 9.80 -14.61 -12.32
CA ASN A 35 8.34 -14.68 -12.34
C ASN A 35 7.89 -16.03 -11.78
N GLY A 36 6.93 -16.00 -10.84
CA GLY A 36 6.49 -17.21 -10.15
C GLY A 36 7.29 -17.57 -8.88
N ALA A 37 8.35 -16.84 -8.53
CA ALA A 37 9.15 -17.10 -7.32
C ALA A 37 8.44 -16.77 -5.97
N GLY A 38 7.13 -16.52 -6.00
CA GLY A 38 6.34 -16.29 -4.78
C GLY A 38 6.35 -14.85 -4.24
N LYS A 39 7.02 -13.90 -4.91
CA LYS A 39 7.10 -12.49 -4.46
C LYS A 39 5.73 -11.87 -4.16
N SER A 40 4.81 -11.94 -5.11
CA SER A 40 3.46 -11.39 -4.94
C SER A 40 2.64 -12.17 -3.90
N THR A 41 2.90 -13.46 -3.72
CA THR A 41 2.26 -14.25 -2.66
C THR A 41 2.72 -13.79 -1.28
N LEU A 42 4.02 -13.55 -1.12
CA LEU A 42 4.58 -13.02 0.13
C LEU A 42 4.00 -11.64 0.45
N THR A 43 3.95 -10.73 -0.54
CA THR A 43 3.34 -9.40 -0.39
C THR A 43 1.87 -9.49 0.01
N LYS A 44 1.10 -10.42 -0.57
CA LYS A 44 -0.31 -10.64 -0.22
C LYS A 44 -0.47 -11.16 1.22
N ILE A 45 0.41 -12.03 1.69
CA ILE A 45 0.37 -12.52 3.07
C ILE A 45 0.68 -11.38 4.03
N ILE A 46 1.72 -10.58 3.79
CA ILE A 46 2.06 -9.45 4.65
C ILE A 46 0.93 -8.41 4.67
N SER A 47 0.30 -8.14 3.52
CA SER A 47 -0.84 -7.21 3.41
C SER A 47 -2.15 -7.74 4.00
N GLY A 48 -2.22 -9.02 4.37
CA GLY A 48 -3.42 -9.64 4.90
C GLY A 48 -4.52 -9.92 3.87
N THR A 49 -4.17 -9.96 2.59
CA THR A 49 -5.10 -10.34 1.51
C THR A 49 -5.08 -11.83 1.22
N GLU A 50 -4.07 -12.54 1.73
CA GLU A 50 -3.93 -13.99 1.66
C GLU A 50 -3.47 -14.52 3.02
N ASP A 51 -4.02 -15.62 3.47
CA ASP A 51 -3.58 -16.28 4.70
C ASP A 51 -2.41 -17.23 4.40
N PRO A 52 -1.39 -17.32 5.27
CA PRO A 52 -0.39 -18.38 5.20
C PRO A 52 -1.03 -19.75 5.48
N ASP A 53 -0.36 -20.81 5.06
CA ASP A 53 -0.71 -22.16 5.47
C ASP A 53 -0.48 -22.35 6.98
N SER A 54 -1.05 -23.41 7.55
CA SER A 54 -0.91 -23.71 8.98
C SER A 54 0.56 -23.87 9.41
N GLY A 55 0.93 -23.30 10.55
CA GLY A 55 2.29 -23.35 11.10
C GLY A 55 3.15 -22.12 10.83
N GLY A 56 2.74 -21.23 9.91
CA GLY A 56 3.38 -19.94 9.72
C GLY A 56 2.90 -18.90 10.73
N GLU A 57 3.79 -17.98 11.10
CA GLU A 57 3.50 -16.91 12.05
C GLU A 57 3.86 -15.55 11.48
N ILE A 58 2.97 -14.58 11.71
CA ILE A 58 3.22 -13.16 11.46
C ILE A 58 3.32 -12.49 12.83
N ILE A 59 4.40 -11.75 13.05
CA ILE A 59 4.68 -11.05 14.31
C ILE A 59 4.82 -9.57 14.01
N ILE A 60 4.09 -8.74 14.74
CA ILE A 60 4.16 -7.28 14.64
C ILE A 60 4.33 -6.73 16.05
N ASP A 61 5.36 -5.90 16.28
CA ASP A 61 5.68 -5.32 17.58
C ASP A 61 5.88 -6.39 18.68
N ASN A 62 6.53 -7.49 18.32
CA ASN A 62 6.75 -8.66 19.18
C ASN A 62 5.45 -9.39 19.62
N GLU A 63 4.33 -9.08 18.99
CA GLU A 63 3.06 -9.77 19.22
C GLU A 63 2.74 -10.68 18.03
N LYS A 64 2.50 -11.94 18.28
CA LYS A 64 1.99 -12.86 17.27
C LYS A 64 0.58 -12.43 16.86
N VAL A 65 0.41 -12.20 15.57
CA VAL A 65 -0.89 -11.82 15.02
C VAL A 65 -1.75 -13.08 14.87
N GLY A 66 -2.95 -13.03 15.42
CA GLY A 66 -3.93 -14.09 15.22
C GLY A 66 -4.57 -14.03 13.84
N LYS A 67 -5.90 -14.09 13.76
CA LYS A 67 -6.61 -13.96 12.48
C LYS A 67 -6.18 -12.68 11.75
N TRP A 68 -5.50 -12.84 10.62
CA TRP A 68 -4.95 -11.75 9.82
C TRP A 68 -5.95 -11.29 8.76
N SER A 69 -5.91 -10.03 8.35
CA SER A 69 -6.73 -9.48 7.27
C SER A 69 -6.20 -8.13 6.80
N ALA A 70 -6.53 -7.74 5.58
CA ALA A 70 -6.12 -6.44 5.01
C ALA A 70 -6.53 -5.24 5.88
N ALA A 71 -7.68 -5.29 6.54
CA ALA A 71 -8.10 -4.25 7.47
C ALA A 71 -7.19 -4.19 8.70
N ARG A 72 -6.81 -5.35 9.26
CA ARG A 72 -5.89 -5.41 10.41
C ARG A 72 -4.47 -5.00 10.03
N ALA A 73 -3.99 -5.40 8.85
CA ALA A 73 -2.69 -4.98 8.33
C ALA A 73 -2.62 -3.45 8.24
N ARG A 74 -3.61 -2.82 7.62
CA ARG A 74 -3.72 -1.36 7.53
C ARG A 74 -3.78 -0.69 8.90
N ASN A 75 -4.54 -1.23 9.84
CA ASN A 75 -4.63 -0.68 11.20
C ASN A 75 -3.31 -0.80 11.99
N ARG A 76 -2.44 -1.73 11.59
CA ARG A 76 -1.07 -1.86 12.13
C ARG A 76 -0.03 -1.06 11.33
N GLY A 77 -0.48 -0.22 10.38
CA GLY A 77 0.38 0.64 9.57
C GLY A 77 1.10 -0.06 8.42
N ILE A 78 0.57 -1.18 7.94
CA ILE A 78 1.09 -1.85 6.74
C ILE A 78 0.26 -1.40 5.55
N GLU A 79 0.91 -0.74 4.59
CA GLU A 79 0.28 -0.22 3.38
C GLU A 79 0.91 -0.86 2.14
N THR A 80 0.08 -1.18 1.15
CA THR A 80 0.55 -1.76 -0.11
C THR A 80 0.16 -0.84 -1.25
N VAL A 81 1.15 -0.47 -2.05
CA VAL A 81 0.98 0.26 -3.30
C VAL A 81 1.12 -0.75 -4.43
N HIS A 82 0.00 -1.16 -5.00
CA HIS A 82 -0.04 -2.14 -6.09
C HIS A 82 0.29 -1.51 -7.44
N GLN A 83 0.94 -2.27 -8.31
CA GLN A 83 1.31 -1.91 -9.68
C GLN A 83 0.10 -1.50 -10.52
N ASN A 84 -1.01 -2.22 -10.40
CA ASN A 84 -2.19 -2.03 -11.24
C ASN A 84 -3.41 -1.59 -10.42
N ARG A 85 -3.86 -0.35 -10.69
CA ARG A 85 -5.23 0.12 -10.48
C ARG A 85 -5.76 0.09 -9.04
N ALA A 86 -4.90 0.36 -8.06
CA ALA A 86 -5.40 0.64 -6.70
C ALA A 86 -6.19 1.96 -6.63
N LEU A 87 -6.26 2.71 -7.75
CA LEU A 87 -6.99 3.97 -7.85
C LEU A 87 -8.24 3.81 -8.71
N SER A 88 -9.35 4.36 -8.24
CA SER A 88 -10.57 4.52 -9.02
C SER A 88 -10.41 5.72 -9.96
N GLU A 89 -10.23 5.47 -11.24
CA GLU A 89 -9.93 6.49 -12.25
C GLU A 89 -10.99 7.57 -12.36
N GLN A 90 -12.25 7.22 -12.12
CA GLN A 90 -13.39 8.16 -12.22
C GLN A 90 -13.63 8.95 -10.93
N GLN A 91 -12.97 8.58 -9.85
CA GLN A 91 -13.07 9.29 -8.57
C GLN A 91 -12.03 10.41 -8.48
N SER A 92 -12.29 11.36 -7.58
CA SER A 92 -11.37 12.45 -7.28
C SER A 92 -10.13 11.96 -6.56
N ILE A 93 -9.07 12.78 -6.56
CA ILE A 93 -7.82 12.50 -5.84
C ILE A 93 -8.12 12.28 -4.35
N TYR A 94 -8.87 13.19 -3.70
CA TYR A 94 -9.18 13.06 -2.29
C TYR A 94 -9.96 11.77 -1.96
N ALA A 95 -10.91 11.39 -2.82
CA ALA A 95 -11.69 10.17 -2.62
C ALA A 95 -10.82 8.91 -2.76
N ASN A 96 -9.82 8.92 -3.64
CA ASN A 96 -8.83 7.86 -3.75
C ASN A 96 -7.90 7.81 -2.54
N VAL A 97 -7.45 8.96 -2.04
CA VAL A 97 -6.57 9.04 -0.85
C VAL A 97 -7.26 8.44 0.38
N PHE A 98 -8.52 8.79 0.61
CA PHE A 98 -9.26 8.34 1.79
C PHE A 98 -10.09 7.07 1.60
N LEU A 99 -9.97 6.39 0.46
CA LEU A 99 -10.74 5.17 0.16
C LEU A 99 -10.57 4.10 1.24
N GLY A 100 -11.69 3.75 1.91
CA GLY A 100 -11.73 2.79 3.02
C GLY A 100 -11.18 3.32 4.35
N ARG A 101 -10.91 4.63 4.44
CA ARG A 101 -10.51 5.36 5.66
C ARG A 101 -11.12 6.77 5.66
N GLU A 102 -12.37 6.85 5.25
CA GLU A 102 -13.11 8.10 5.15
C GLU A 102 -13.15 8.83 6.50
N LYS A 103 -12.89 10.13 6.48
CA LYS A 103 -13.01 10.96 7.67
C LYS A 103 -14.47 11.20 8.00
N THR A 104 -14.85 10.90 9.21
CA THR A 104 -16.21 11.13 9.69
C THR A 104 -16.27 12.28 10.71
N ASN A 105 -17.39 12.99 10.73
CA ASN A 105 -17.70 13.94 11.78
C ASN A 105 -18.19 13.22 13.05
N ARG A 106 -18.47 13.98 14.12
CA ARG A 106 -18.97 13.44 15.40
C ARG A 106 -20.29 12.64 15.30
N PHE A 107 -21.01 12.77 14.20
CA PHE A 107 -22.26 12.05 13.95
C PHE A 107 -22.07 10.84 13.03
N GLY A 108 -20.83 10.50 12.64
CA GLY A 108 -20.54 9.38 11.72
C GLY A 108 -20.68 9.68 10.24
N PHE A 109 -21.02 10.92 9.84
CA PHE A 109 -21.11 11.30 8.42
C PHE A 109 -19.75 11.67 7.85
N VAL A 110 -19.47 11.26 6.61
CA VAL A 110 -18.23 11.58 5.91
C VAL A 110 -18.02 13.07 5.76
N SER A 111 -16.86 13.55 6.19
CA SER A 111 -16.45 14.95 6.14
C SER A 111 -15.58 15.24 4.92
N ARG A 112 -16.21 15.37 3.75
CA ARG A 112 -15.51 15.69 2.48
C ARG A 112 -14.65 16.96 2.57
N LYS A 113 -15.11 17.96 3.35
CA LYS A 113 -14.34 19.20 3.53
C LYS A 113 -13.01 18.94 4.22
N ALA A 114 -12.98 18.07 5.23
CA ALA A 114 -11.75 17.70 5.93
C ALA A 114 -10.82 16.90 5.02
N GLU A 115 -11.37 15.93 4.26
CA GLU A 115 -10.60 15.11 3.30
C GLU A 115 -9.95 15.97 2.22
N ILE A 116 -10.68 16.93 1.64
CA ILE A 116 -10.17 17.85 0.63
C ILE A 116 -9.03 18.70 1.19
N ALA A 117 -9.21 19.29 2.37
CA ALA A 117 -8.20 20.16 2.99
C ALA A 117 -6.91 19.39 3.31
N GLU A 118 -7.03 18.16 3.80
CA GLU A 118 -5.89 17.34 4.15
C GLU A 118 -5.17 16.79 2.89
N THR A 119 -5.93 16.41 1.86
CA THR A 119 -5.36 16.04 0.56
C THR A 119 -4.58 17.22 -0.04
N GLU A 120 -5.10 18.43 0.05
CA GLU A 120 -4.42 19.62 -0.44
C GLU A 120 -3.09 19.89 0.29
N ALA A 121 -3.09 19.72 1.61
CA ALA A 121 -1.87 19.83 2.42
C ALA A 121 -0.85 18.75 2.05
N LEU A 122 -1.32 17.51 1.85
CA LEU A 122 -0.50 16.39 1.42
C LEU A 122 0.11 16.62 0.03
N MET A 123 -0.70 17.03 -0.95
CA MET A 123 -0.22 17.35 -2.30
C MET A 123 0.92 18.39 -2.29
N ARG A 124 0.79 19.43 -1.46
CA ARG A 124 1.86 20.42 -1.26
C ARG A 124 3.12 19.80 -0.64
N LYS A 125 2.96 18.93 0.36
CA LYS A 125 4.08 18.27 1.05
C LYS A 125 4.91 17.38 0.13
N ILE A 126 4.27 16.68 -0.82
CA ILE A 126 4.92 15.78 -1.78
C ILE A 126 5.36 16.47 -3.08
N GLY A 127 5.35 17.81 -3.10
CA GLY A 127 5.83 18.57 -4.25
C GLY A 127 4.85 18.64 -5.42
N TYR A 128 3.60 18.27 -5.26
CA TYR A 128 2.53 18.47 -6.25
C TYR A 128 2.18 19.96 -6.34
N THR A 129 3.07 20.70 -6.99
CA THR A 129 2.94 22.17 -7.16
C THR A 129 2.14 22.57 -8.40
N SER A 130 1.62 21.59 -9.14
CA SER A 130 0.81 21.84 -10.34
C SER A 130 -0.41 22.68 -9.99
N LYS A 131 -0.53 23.85 -10.63
CA LYS A 131 -1.75 24.69 -10.54
C LYS A 131 -2.95 24.07 -11.27
N VAL A 132 -2.72 22.98 -12.00
CA VAL A 132 -3.74 22.30 -12.83
C VAL A 132 -4.56 21.32 -12.01
N TRP A 133 -3.92 20.62 -11.05
CA TRP A 133 -4.58 19.57 -10.27
C TRP A 133 -4.99 20.06 -8.89
N THR A 134 -6.23 19.80 -8.54
CA THR A 134 -6.80 20.05 -7.21
C THR A 134 -7.23 18.74 -6.58
N PRO A 135 -7.45 18.66 -5.28
CA PRO A 135 -7.99 17.44 -4.64
C PRO A 135 -9.28 16.92 -5.28
N LYS A 136 -10.04 17.79 -5.93
CA LYS A 136 -11.29 17.44 -6.63
C LYS A 136 -11.09 16.94 -8.06
N SER A 137 -9.90 17.07 -8.62
CA SER A 137 -9.59 16.56 -9.96
C SER A 137 -9.71 15.05 -10.00
N THR A 138 -10.20 14.51 -11.11
CA THR A 138 -10.36 13.06 -11.32
C THR A 138 -9.03 12.42 -11.70
N VAL A 139 -8.79 11.22 -11.20
CA VAL A 139 -7.52 10.49 -11.37
C VAL A 139 -7.24 10.11 -12.82
N ASN A 140 -8.27 9.91 -13.64
CA ASN A 140 -8.11 9.56 -15.06
C ASN A 140 -7.37 10.63 -15.90
N LYS A 141 -7.30 11.87 -15.40
CA LYS A 141 -6.59 12.98 -16.06
C LYS A 141 -5.11 13.03 -15.70
N LEU A 142 -4.66 12.26 -14.74
CA LEU A 142 -3.29 12.24 -14.25
C LEU A 142 -2.39 11.38 -15.16
N SER A 143 -1.13 11.75 -15.28
CA SER A 143 -0.07 10.91 -15.84
C SER A 143 0.17 9.65 -15.01
N GLY A 144 0.97 8.71 -15.52
CA GLY A 144 1.34 7.49 -14.78
C GLY A 144 2.05 7.80 -13.47
N GLY A 145 3.04 8.69 -13.50
CA GLY A 145 3.79 9.13 -12.32
C GLY A 145 2.91 9.86 -11.31
N GLU A 146 2.03 10.74 -11.78
CA GLU A 146 1.07 11.43 -10.91
C GLU A 146 0.10 10.47 -10.22
N ARG A 147 -0.40 9.45 -10.92
CA ARG A 147 -1.23 8.40 -10.30
C ARG A 147 -0.45 7.63 -9.24
N GLN A 148 0.82 7.30 -9.52
CA GLN A 148 1.69 6.65 -8.56
C GLN A 148 1.90 7.53 -7.32
N GLY A 149 2.14 8.84 -7.52
CA GLY A 149 2.21 9.82 -6.43
C GLY A 149 0.96 9.83 -5.54
N VAL A 150 -0.25 9.75 -6.13
CA VAL A 150 -1.49 9.63 -5.37
C VAL A 150 -1.55 8.31 -4.58
N ALA A 151 -1.09 7.20 -5.15
CA ALA A 151 -1.06 5.92 -4.45
C ALA A 151 -0.07 5.92 -3.27
N ILE A 152 1.13 6.48 -3.46
CA ILE A 152 2.15 6.61 -2.40
C ILE A 152 1.70 7.60 -1.32
N SER A 153 0.98 8.66 -1.70
CA SER A 153 0.51 9.68 -0.76
C SER A 153 -0.41 9.12 0.33
N ARG A 154 -1.10 8.00 0.07
CA ARG A 154 -1.87 7.28 1.09
C ARG A 154 -0.96 6.77 2.20
N ALA A 155 0.17 6.14 1.85
CA ALA A 155 1.13 5.63 2.83
C ALA A 155 1.70 6.75 3.70
N ILE A 156 2.00 7.91 3.09
CA ILE A 156 2.50 9.09 3.80
C ILE A 156 1.44 9.67 4.74
N LEU A 157 0.20 9.81 4.27
CA LEU A 157 -0.89 10.41 5.03
C LEU A 157 -1.24 9.59 6.29
N PHE A 158 -1.22 8.28 6.16
CA PHE A 158 -1.59 7.37 7.24
C PHE A 158 -0.38 6.91 8.08
N GLU A 159 0.77 7.58 7.94
CA GLU A 159 1.99 7.33 8.72
C GLU A 159 2.36 5.85 8.75
N SER A 160 2.38 5.24 7.56
CA SER A 160 2.61 3.81 7.42
C SER A 160 3.98 3.42 7.96
N ARG A 161 4.04 2.34 8.72
CA ARG A 161 5.25 1.78 9.33
C ARG A 161 6.00 0.84 8.38
N LEU A 162 5.26 0.17 7.51
CA LEU A 162 5.77 -0.67 6.42
C LEU A 162 5.00 -0.32 5.15
N VAL A 163 5.73 0.10 4.12
CA VAL A 163 5.18 0.35 2.79
C VAL A 163 5.74 -0.68 1.84
N MET A 164 4.86 -1.42 1.19
CA MET A 164 5.22 -2.38 0.15
C MET A 164 4.89 -1.79 -1.21
N LEU A 165 5.88 -1.73 -2.09
CA LEU A 165 5.74 -1.26 -3.46
C LEU A 165 5.85 -2.47 -4.38
N ASP A 166 4.82 -2.73 -5.17
CA ASP A 166 4.80 -3.82 -6.15
C ASP A 166 5.03 -3.23 -7.55
N GLU A 167 6.26 -3.39 -8.06
CA GLU A 167 6.74 -2.86 -9.34
C GLU A 167 6.39 -1.37 -9.58
N PRO A 168 6.82 -0.45 -8.70
CA PRO A 168 6.35 0.94 -8.69
C PRO A 168 6.71 1.72 -9.96
N THR A 169 7.70 1.28 -10.73
CA THR A 169 8.26 2.02 -11.87
C THR A 169 7.78 1.54 -13.24
N THR A 170 7.01 0.46 -13.33
CA THR A 170 6.59 -0.13 -14.62
C THR A 170 5.72 0.78 -15.49
N ALA A 171 5.02 1.73 -14.88
CA ALA A 171 4.16 2.68 -15.59
C ALA A 171 4.77 4.09 -15.73
N MET A 172 6.02 4.27 -15.32
CA MET A 172 6.70 5.57 -15.27
C MET A 172 7.72 5.69 -16.40
N ALA A 173 7.95 6.91 -16.89
CA ALA A 173 9.10 7.19 -17.75
C ALA A 173 10.39 7.01 -16.94
N LEU A 174 11.50 6.66 -17.62
CA LEU A 174 12.80 6.44 -16.96
C LEU A 174 13.25 7.63 -16.09
N SER A 175 12.92 8.85 -16.50
CA SER A 175 13.22 10.08 -15.74
C SER A 175 12.37 10.22 -14.47
N GLU A 176 11.13 9.73 -14.46
CA GLU A 176 10.23 9.78 -13.32
C GLU A 176 10.54 8.64 -12.32
N ALA A 177 11.07 7.53 -12.82
CA ALA A 177 11.43 6.37 -11.99
C ALA A 177 12.61 6.64 -11.03
N ALA A 178 13.43 7.65 -11.32
CA ALA A 178 14.55 8.04 -10.47
C ALA A 178 14.13 8.84 -9.21
N GLU A 179 12.88 9.31 -9.15
CA GLU A 179 12.33 10.10 -8.05
C GLU A 179 11.50 9.24 -7.05
N VAL A 180 11.30 7.95 -7.32
CA VAL A 180 10.59 7.00 -6.48
C VAL A 180 11.54 6.17 -5.63
#